data_14c7a3cafdccc00e6ac7e77707262184
#
_entry.id   14c7a3cafdccc00e6ac7e77707262184
#
_cell.length_a   1.000
_cell.length_b   1.000
_cell.length_c   1.000
_cell.angle_alpha   90.00
_cell.angle_beta   90.00
_cell.angle_gamma   90.00
#
_symmetry.space_group_name_H-M   'P 1'
#
loop_
_entity.id
_entity.type
_entity.pdbx_description
1 polymer ?
#
loop_
_entity_poly.entity_id
_entity_poly.type
_entity_poly.pdbx_seq_one_letter_code
_entity_poly.pdbx_strand_id
1 'polypeptide(L)'
;MTKHILFFIHGMGESYSENEYRVLWTAIANSYCTQCKVPLDVFNNQFEAVYINWQSVTSDAELTIFDAAFPQLEVTQKKLPFSDVMHPIRGIRKFITFFMGDVAAYVSENDNNIRRRVWQQMEPHVSKGLPYSIIAHSLGSIIVFDYLFNLFEENNLFLPESEGLEHQSELSPNKISQLGVNFRHLFTLGSPIGLFLLRKGDLWKDGKKFNSIKNPVNDDIEKGIKRTWLNFYDEQDVIAYPLEKLFSLNPTRPQGSIKDVLVNTGWFAVDSHTRYWENQQVAVEISQVLLGGA
;
A
#
# COMPACT_ATOMS: atom_id res chain seq x y z
N MET A 1 17.77 -5.85 21.06
CA MET A 1 17.53 -4.89 19.97
C MET A 1 16.04 -4.85 19.70
N THR A 2 15.49 -3.66 19.51
CA THR A 2 14.06 -3.48 19.14
C THR A 2 13.87 -3.88 17.67
N LYS A 3 12.97 -4.82 17.39
CA LYS A 3 12.66 -5.22 16.02
C LYS A 3 11.92 -4.10 15.28
N HIS A 4 12.24 -3.92 14.01
CA HIS A 4 11.52 -3.07 13.08
C HIS A 4 10.48 -3.91 12.32
N ILE A 5 9.22 -3.52 12.33
CA ILE A 5 8.14 -4.28 11.71
C ILE A 5 7.92 -3.80 10.27
N LEU A 6 7.86 -4.73 9.33
CA LEU A 6 7.45 -4.46 7.96
C LEU A 6 6.07 -5.08 7.73
N PHE A 7 5.07 -4.21 7.55
CA PHE A 7 3.73 -4.63 7.14
C PHE A 7 3.67 -4.78 5.63
N PHE A 8 3.13 -5.90 5.17
CA PHE A 8 2.87 -6.17 3.77
C PHE A 8 1.35 -6.15 3.56
N ILE A 9 0.87 -5.22 2.73
CA ILE A 9 -0.56 -5.02 2.48
C ILE A 9 -0.80 -5.20 0.99
N HIS A 10 -1.59 -6.22 0.67
CA HIS A 10 -1.88 -6.55 -0.72
C HIS A 10 -2.92 -5.62 -1.36
N GLY A 11 -2.98 -5.67 -2.69
CA GLY A 11 -4.04 -5.09 -3.49
C GLY A 11 -5.29 -5.96 -3.53
N MET A 12 -5.96 -5.96 -4.67
CA MET A 12 -7.16 -6.76 -4.92
C MET A 12 -6.82 -8.15 -5.48
N GLY A 13 -7.81 -9.05 -5.42
CA GLY A 13 -7.77 -10.36 -6.06
C GLY A 13 -7.48 -11.52 -5.12
N GLU A 14 -8.25 -12.61 -5.24
CA GLU A 14 -8.19 -13.82 -4.40
C GLU A 14 -6.86 -14.57 -4.37
N SER A 15 -5.91 -14.20 -5.19
CA SER A 15 -4.72 -15.01 -5.43
C SER A 15 -3.48 -14.58 -4.69
N TYR A 16 -3.55 -13.53 -3.88
CA TYR A 16 -2.40 -13.18 -3.08
C TYR A 16 -2.25 -14.15 -1.91
N SER A 17 -1.48 -15.19 -2.17
CA SER A 17 -1.06 -16.11 -1.11
C SER A 17 0.04 -15.45 -0.28
N GLU A 18 0.15 -15.86 0.98
CA GLU A 18 1.30 -15.51 1.83
C GLU A 18 2.65 -15.80 1.14
N ASN A 19 2.67 -16.70 0.16
CA ASN A 19 3.87 -17.05 -0.61
C ASN A 19 4.43 -15.89 -1.44
N GLU A 20 3.59 -15.04 -2.03
CA GLU A 20 4.04 -13.91 -2.85
C GLU A 20 4.76 -12.86 -2.00
N TYR A 21 4.23 -12.55 -0.82
CA TYR A 21 4.93 -11.65 0.11
C TYR A 21 6.26 -12.23 0.58
N ARG A 22 6.33 -13.55 0.77
CA ARG A 22 7.56 -14.24 1.15
C ARG A 22 8.66 -14.12 0.11
N VAL A 23 8.29 -14.05 -1.19
CA VAL A 23 9.28 -13.83 -2.27
C VAL A 23 9.95 -12.47 -2.08
N LEU A 24 9.17 -11.39 -1.94
CA LEU A 24 9.75 -10.05 -1.73
C LEU A 24 10.50 -9.97 -0.40
N TRP A 25 9.94 -10.50 0.69
CA TRP A 25 10.62 -10.54 1.98
C TRP A 25 11.99 -11.22 1.90
N THR A 26 12.04 -12.37 1.25
CA THR A 26 13.29 -13.13 1.06
C THR A 26 14.29 -12.34 0.21
N ALA A 27 13.82 -11.69 -0.86
CA ALA A 27 14.66 -10.86 -1.72
C ALA A 27 15.22 -9.63 -0.98
N ILE A 28 14.39 -8.96 -0.15
CA ILE A 28 14.83 -7.85 0.72
C ILE A 28 15.90 -8.34 1.71
N ALA A 29 15.65 -9.47 2.38
CA ALA A 29 16.57 -10.03 3.35
C ALA A 29 17.92 -10.37 2.71
N ASN A 30 17.91 -11.04 1.56
CA ASN A 30 19.12 -11.39 0.81
C ASN A 30 19.89 -10.14 0.36
N SER A 31 19.19 -9.14 -0.14
CA SER A 31 19.77 -7.87 -0.56
C SER A 31 20.42 -7.14 0.62
N TYR A 32 19.73 -7.04 1.74
CA TYR A 32 20.23 -6.43 2.98
C TYR A 32 21.49 -7.16 3.48
N CYS A 33 21.43 -8.49 3.60
CA CYS A 33 22.54 -9.29 4.06
C CYS A 33 23.77 -9.16 3.16
N THR A 34 23.56 -9.09 1.84
CA THR A 34 24.64 -8.91 0.87
C THR A 34 25.29 -7.54 1.02
N GLN A 35 24.51 -6.47 1.17
CA GLN A 35 25.01 -5.11 1.30
C GLN A 35 25.75 -4.89 2.62
N CYS A 36 25.22 -5.41 3.73
CA CYS A 36 25.86 -5.32 5.05
C CYS A 36 26.97 -6.34 5.28
N LYS A 37 27.09 -7.37 4.45
CA LYS A 37 27.96 -8.53 4.67
C LYS A 37 27.68 -9.23 6.01
N VAL A 38 26.40 -9.40 6.33
CA VAL A 38 25.93 -10.06 7.55
C VAL A 38 25.13 -11.32 7.22
N PRO A 39 25.07 -12.30 8.10
CA PRO A 39 24.25 -13.49 7.92
C PRO A 39 22.76 -13.19 8.13
N LEU A 40 21.89 -14.09 7.64
CA LEU A 40 20.43 -13.92 7.62
C LEU A 40 19.81 -13.81 9.04
N ASP A 41 20.41 -14.45 10.03
CA ASP A 41 19.95 -14.37 11.42
C ASP A 41 20.05 -12.95 11.98
N VAL A 42 21.03 -12.16 11.55
CA VAL A 42 21.14 -10.74 11.92
C VAL A 42 19.96 -9.97 11.38
N PHE A 43 19.58 -10.17 10.12
CA PHE A 43 18.39 -9.55 9.54
C PHE A 43 17.11 -9.96 10.29
N ASN A 44 16.91 -11.24 10.53
CA ASN A 44 15.73 -11.79 11.22
C ASN A 44 15.61 -11.33 12.68
N ASN A 45 16.73 -10.96 13.30
CA ASN A 45 16.75 -10.38 14.63
C ASN A 45 16.37 -8.89 14.63
N GLN A 46 16.63 -8.18 13.53
CA GLN A 46 16.34 -6.75 13.37
C GLN A 46 14.96 -6.47 12.80
N PHE A 47 14.44 -7.35 11.94
CA PHE A 47 13.20 -7.14 11.19
C PHE A 47 12.20 -8.26 11.42
N GLU A 48 10.91 -7.91 11.33
CA GLU A 48 9.79 -8.83 11.40
C GLU A 48 8.79 -8.50 10.28
N ALA A 49 8.40 -9.50 9.48
CA ALA A 49 7.37 -9.34 8.48
C ALA A 49 6.00 -9.68 9.05
N VAL A 50 5.03 -8.81 8.79
CA VAL A 50 3.61 -9.02 9.14
C VAL A 50 2.77 -8.89 7.88
N TYR A 51 2.07 -9.95 7.52
CA TYR A 51 1.21 -9.99 6.34
C TYR A 51 -0.21 -9.63 6.73
N ILE A 52 -0.77 -8.63 6.04
CA ILE A 52 -2.12 -8.13 6.28
C ILE A 52 -3.04 -8.62 5.17
N ASN A 53 -4.07 -9.40 5.54
CA ASN A 53 -5.08 -9.88 4.61
C ASN A 53 -6.44 -9.25 4.93
N TRP A 54 -6.91 -8.37 4.05
CA TRP A 54 -8.19 -7.68 4.19
C TRP A 54 -9.28 -8.20 3.24
N GLN A 55 -8.90 -9.01 2.25
CA GLN A 55 -9.75 -9.44 1.14
C GLN A 55 -10.97 -10.26 1.55
N SER A 56 -10.93 -10.96 2.68
CA SER A 56 -12.09 -11.71 3.19
C SER A 56 -13.35 -10.84 3.40
N VAL A 57 -13.23 -9.52 3.28
CA VAL A 57 -14.34 -8.57 3.40
C VAL A 57 -15.14 -8.45 2.10
N THR A 58 -14.49 -8.58 0.94
CA THR A 58 -15.09 -8.32 -0.38
C THR A 58 -15.25 -9.55 -1.25
N SER A 59 -14.42 -10.57 -1.06
CA SER A 59 -14.30 -11.72 -1.98
C SER A 59 -15.58 -12.46 -2.29
N ASP A 60 -16.44 -12.69 -1.31
CA ASP A 60 -17.70 -13.45 -1.51
C ASP A 60 -18.71 -12.67 -2.37
N ALA A 61 -18.78 -11.34 -2.16
CA ALA A 61 -19.66 -10.46 -2.93
C ALA A 61 -19.19 -10.34 -4.38
N GLU A 62 -17.88 -10.18 -4.58
CA GLU A 62 -17.26 -10.08 -5.91
C GLU A 62 -17.42 -11.36 -6.72
N LEU A 63 -17.18 -12.50 -6.11
CA LEU A 63 -17.42 -13.81 -6.74
C LEU A 63 -18.87 -13.98 -7.12
N THR A 64 -19.80 -13.61 -6.25
CA THR A 64 -21.23 -13.68 -6.51
C THR A 64 -21.62 -12.83 -7.72
N ILE A 65 -21.11 -11.58 -7.79
CA ILE A 65 -21.37 -10.68 -8.92
C ILE A 65 -20.74 -11.23 -10.21
N PHE A 66 -19.49 -11.71 -10.12
CA PHE A 66 -18.80 -12.26 -11.27
C PHE A 66 -19.50 -13.51 -11.80
N ASP A 67 -19.92 -14.42 -10.94
CA ASP A 67 -20.63 -15.64 -11.30
C ASP A 67 -22.00 -15.34 -11.93
N ALA A 68 -22.70 -14.35 -11.39
CA ALA A 68 -23.97 -13.91 -11.97
C ALA A 68 -23.80 -13.24 -13.35
N ALA A 69 -22.72 -12.48 -13.52
CA ALA A 69 -22.44 -11.80 -14.78
C ALA A 69 -21.90 -12.74 -15.88
N PHE A 70 -21.21 -13.83 -15.49
CA PHE A 70 -20.53 -14.75 -16.39
C PHE A 70 -20.86 -16.23 -16.07
N PRO A 71 -22.13 -16.64 -16.13
CA PRO A 71 -22.56 -17.98 -15.70
C PRO A 71 -21.99 -19.12 -16.54
N GLN A 72 -21.47 -18.82 -17.74
CA GLN A 72 -20.92 -19.81 -18.68
C GLN A 72 -19.43 -20.13 -18.45
N LEU A 73 -18.77 -19.46 -17.49
CA LEU A 73 -17.37 -19.76 -17.18
C LEU A 73 -17.31 -20.98 -16.25
N GLU A 74 -16.52 -21.98 -16.65
CA GLU A 74 -16.28 -23.13 -15.79
C GLU A 74 -15.60 -22.72 -14.48
N VAL A 75 -15.90 -23.42 -13.38
CA VAL A 75 -15.36 -23.15 -12.03
C VAL A 75 -13.83 -23.12 -12.01
N THR A 76 -13.19 -23.97 -12.83
CA THR A 76 -11.73 -23.98 -12.99
C THR A 76 -11.18 -22.71 -13.63
N GLN A 77 -11.94 -22.07 -14.53
CA GLN A 77 -11.56 -20.81 -15.18
C GLN A 77 -11.81 -19.60 -14.28
N LYS A 78 -12.72 -19.74 -13.29
CA LYS A 78 -13.01 -18.67 -12.32
C LYS A 78 -11.89 -18.48 -11.30
N LYS A 79 -11.14 -19.56 -10.99
CA LYS A 79 -10.05 -19.57 -9.99
C LYS A 79 -8.66 -19.20 -10.54
N LEU A 80 -8.50 -19.07 -11.85
CA LEU A 80 -7.21 -18.73 -12.47
C LEU A 80 -7.14 -17.22 -12.72
N PRO A 81 -6.49 -16.44 -11.86
CA PRO A 81 -6.55 -14.99 -11.97
C PRO A 81 -5.86 -14.45 -13.22
N PHE A 82 -4.76 -15.04 -13.65
CA PHE A 82 -3.90 -14.42 -14.68
C PHE A 82 -3.26 -15.36 -15.70
N SER A 83 -3.55 -16.65 -15.66
CA SER A 83 -2.94 -17.62 -16.58
C SER A 83 -3.58 -17.71 -17.97
N ASP A 84 -4.61 -16.89 -18.24
CA ASP A 84 -5.27 -16.87 -19.56
C ASP A 84 -4.50 -16.01 -20.57
N VAL A 85 -3.23 -16.34 -20.76
CA VAL A 85 -2.38 -15.79 -21.85
C VAL A 85 -3.04 -15.99 -23.22
N MET A 86 -3.94 -16.97 -23.34
CA MET A 86 -4.68 -17.29 -24.59
C MET A 86 -5.85 -16.35 -24.87
N HIS A 87 -6.32 -15.54 -23.89
CA HIS A 87 -7.41 -14.59 -24.09
C HIS A 87 -7.18 -13.28 -23.31
N PRO A 88 -6.29 -12.39 -23.78
CA PRO A 88 -5.91 -11.17 -23.08
C PRO A 88 -7.12 -10.28 -22.72
N ILE A 89 -8.17 -10.28 -23.56
CA ILE A 89 -9.39 -9.50 -23.31
C ILE A 89 -10.16 -10.03 -22.07
N ARG A 90 -10.17 -11.33 -21.83
CA ARG A 90 -10.83 -11.91 -20.64
C ARG A 90 -10.07 -11.58 -19.36
N GLY A 91 -8.74 -11.67 -19.40
CA GLY A 91 -7.89 -11.29 -18.27
C GLY A 91 -8.08 -9.82 -17.89
N ILE A 92 -8.10 -8.93 -18.88
CA ILE A 92 -8.35 -7.48 -18.67
C ILE A 92 -9.75 -7.24 -18.10
N ARG A 93 -10.80 -7.89 -18.63
CA ARG A 93 -12.16 -7.74 -18.08
C ARG A 93 -12.25 -8.21 -16.64
N LYS A 94 -11.67 -9.37 -16.33
CA LYS A 94 -11.65 -9.90 -14.96
C LYS A 94 -10.93 -8.92 -14.05
N PHE A 95 -9.75 -8.48 -14.44
CA PHE A 95 -8.98 -7.47 -13.70
C PHE A 95 -9.80 -6.19 -13.46
N ILE A 96 -10.43 -5.63 -14.49
CA ILE A 96 -11.26 -4.42 -14.35
C ILE A 96 -12.44 -4.68 -13.42
N THR A 97 -13.12 -5.83 -13.53
CA THR A 97 -14.30 -6.14 -12.70
C THR A 97 -13.92 -6.23 -11.23
N PHE A 98 -12.85 -6.93 -10.89
CA PHE A 98 -12.37 -7.02 -9.51
C PHE A 98 -11.82 -5.68 -9.03
N PHE A 99 -11.02 -4.99 -9.85
CA PHE A 99 -10.51 -3.65 -9.50
C PHE A 99 -11.65 -2.67 -9.21
N MET A 100 -12.63 -2.59 -10.10
CA MET A 100 -13.76 -1.68 -9.92
C MET A 100 -14.67 -2.13 -8.77
N GLY A 101 -14.80 -3.44 -8.54
CA GLY A 101 -15.54 -4.00 -7.42
C GLY A 101 -14.92 -3.63 -6.09
N ASP A 102 -13.64 -3.89 -5.90
CA ASP A 102 -12.89 -3.52 -4.69
C ASP A 102 -12.84 -2.00 -4.49
N VAL A 103 -12.65 -1.24 -5.57
CA VAL A 103 -12.71 0.22 -5.51
C VAL A 103 -14.10 0.69 -5.08
N ALA A 104 -15.16 0.14 -5.67
CA ALA A 104 -16.54 0.49 -5.32
C ALA A 104 -16.84 0.11 -3.86
N ALA A 105 -16.41 -1.07 -3.42
CA ALA A 105 -16.53 -1.50 -2.03
C ALA A 105 -15.76 -0.59 -1.09
N TYR A 106 -14.53 -0.20 -1.47
CA TYR A 106 -13.70 0.70 -0.67
C TYR A 106 -14.26 2.13 -0.58
N VAL A 107 -14.90 2.65 -1.62
CA VAL A 107 -15.46 4.01 -1.66
C VAL A 107 -16.90 4.07 -1.11
N SER A 108 -17.53 2.91 -0.94
CA SER A 108 -18.89 2.78 -0.37
C SER A 108 -18.89 2.83 1.17
N GLU A 109 -20.07 2.75 1.77
CA GLU A 109 -20.24 2.65 3.22
C GLU A 109 -19.53 1.44 3.86
N ASN A 110 -19.18 0.40 3.07
CA ASN A 110 -18.41 -0.75 3.52
C ASN A 110 -16.89 -0.50 3.67
N ASP A 111 -16.42 0.64 3.25
CA ASP A 111 -15.03 1.09 3.37
C ASP A 111 -14.51 0.96 4.82
N ASN A 112 -15.33 1.28 5.81
CA ASN A 112 -14.96 1.13 7.21
C ASN A 112 -14.60 -0.31 7.60
N ASN A 113 -15.22 -1.31 6.97
CA ASN A 113 -14.92 -2.72 7.25
C ASN A 113 -13.52 -3.09 6.75
N ILE A 114 -13.13 -2.62 5.56
CA ILE A 114 -11.81 -2.88 5.00
C ILE A 114 -10.73 -2.21 5.86
N ARG A 115 -10.88 -0.92 6.17
CA ARG A 115 -9.95 -0.18 7.02
C ARG A 115 -9.86 -0.77 8.42
N ARG A 116 -11.00 -1.11 9.01
CA ARG A 116 -11.07 -1.78 10.31
C ARG A 116 -10.33 -3.12 10.29
N ARG A 117 -10.51 -3.92 9.24
CA ARG A 117 -9.82 -5.21 9.10
C ARG A 117 -8.31 -5.07 9.00
N VAL A 118 -7.82 -4.08 8.24
CA VAL A 118 -6.38 -3.77 8.16
C VAL A 118 -5.87 -3.33 9.53
N TRP A 119 -6.56 -2.38 10.17
CA TRP A 119 -6.18 -1.87 11.49
C TRP A 119 -6.13 -2.97 12.55
N GLN A 120 -7.14 -3.82 12.64
CA GLN A 120 -7.19 -4.92 13.59
C GLN A 120 -5.99 -5.86 13.51
N GLN A 121 -5.42 -6.03 12.32
CA GLN A 121 -4.22 -6.85 12.13
C GLN A 121 -2.93 -6.07 12.43
N MET A 122 -2.89 -4.76 12.20
CA MET A 122 -1.73 -3.93 12.49
C MET A 122 -1.60 -3.58 13.99
N GLU A 123 -2.72 -3.29 14.63
CA GLU A 123 -2.77 -2.75 15.99
C GLU A 123 -1.99 -3.57 17.03
N PRO A 124 -2.08 -4.91 17.09
CA PRO A 124 -1.32 -5.70 18.06
C PRO A 124 0.20 -5.55 17.96
N HIS A 125 0.70 -5.11 16.79
CA HIS A 125 2.12 -4.91 16.54
C HIS A 125 2.54 -3.46 16.81
N VAL A 126 1.78 -2.48 16.30
CA VAL A 126 2.13 -1.06 16.45
C VAL A 126 1.97 -0.57 17.88
N SER A 127 1.05 -1.16 18.64
CA SER A 127 0.85 -0.84 20.07
C SER A 127 2.01 -1.25 20.97
N LYS A 128 2.94 -2.10 20.47
CA LYS A 128 4.18 -2.44 21.17
C LYS A 128 5.20 -1.30 21.19
N GLY A 129 4.94 -0.21 20.49
CA GLY A 129 5.85 0.94 20.41
C GLY A 129 7.10 0.68 19.59
N LEU A 130 7.08 -0.33 18.72
CA LEU A 130 8.19 -0.66 17.83
C LEU A 130 8.17 0.19 16.55
N PRO A 131 9.33 0.51 15.96
CA PRO A 131 9.39 1.16 14.67
C PRO A 131 8.75 0.27 13.59
N TYR A 132 8.02 0.87 12.66
CA TYR A 132 7.39 0.13 11.58
C TYR A 132 7.44 0.87 10.25
N SER A 133 7.45 0.09 9.18
CA SER A 133 7.31 0.55 7.78
C SER A 133 6.25 -0.27 7.07
N ILE A 134 5.73 0.25 5.97
CA ILE A 134 4.63 -0.38 5.24
C ILE A 134 5.02 -0.56 3.77
N ILE A 135 4.82 -1.76 3.26
CA ILE A 135 4.92 -2.13 1.86
C ILE A 135 3.51 -2.45 1.38
N ALA A 136 2.98 -1.63 0.46
CA ALA A 136 1.59 -1.72 0.05
C ALA A 136 1.46 -1.73 -1.47
N HIS A 137 0.69 -2.67 -1.99
CA HIS A 137 0.48 -2.88 -3.41
C HIS A 137 -0.93 -2.48 -3.84
N SER A 138 -1.04 -1.86 -5.03
CA SER A 138 -2.33 -1.58 -5.67
C SER A 138 -3.31 -0.87 -4.72
N LEU A 139 -4.54 -1.37 -4.56
CA LEU A 139 -5.55 -0.81 -3.64
C LEU A 139 -5.07 -0.78 -2.18
N GLY A 140 -4.22 -1.71 -1.76
CA GLY A 140 -3.60 -1.67 -0.44
C GLY A 140 -2.84 -0.37 -0.19
N SER A 141 -2.26 0.23 -1.24
CA SER A 141 -1.59 1.53 -1.14
C SER A 141 -2.55 2.69 -0.86
N ILE A 142 -3.79 2.61 -1.36
CA ILE A 142 -4.84 3.59 -1.06
C ILE A 142 -5.26 3.49 0.41
N ILE A 143 -5.51 2.26 0.89
CA ILE A 143 -5.90 2.00 2.27
C ILE A 143 -4.85 2.57 3.23
N VAL A 144 -3.56 2.33 2.93
CA VAL A 144 -2.44 2.83 3.73
C VAL A 144 -2.30 4.35 3.61
N PHE A 145 -2.46 4.90 2.42
CA PHE A 145 -2.43 6.34 2.23
C PHE A 145 -3.49 7.04 3.07
N ASP A 146 -4.73 6.54 3.04
CA ASP A 146 -5.81 7.07 3.85
C ASP A 146 -5.51 6.91 5.36
N TYR A 147 -4.96 5.76 5.79
CA TYR A 147 -4.51 5.55 7.17
C TYR A 147 -3.45 6.56 7.62
N LEU A 148 -2.37 6.74 6.84
CA LEU A 148 -1.29 7.66 7.18
C LEU A 148 -1.75 9.11 7.11
N PHE A 149 -2.63 9.44 6.17
CA PHE A 149 -3.19 10.77 6.07
C PHE A 149 -4.00 11.14 7.32
N ASN A 150 -4.83 10.21 7.81
CA ASN A 150 -5.57 10.40 9.05
C ASN A 150 -4.64 10.49 10.28
N LEU A 151 -3.55 9.73 10.27
CA LEU A 151 -2.59 9.73 11.37
C LEU A 151 -1.84 11.06 11.52
N PHE A 152 -1.53 11.74 10.40
CA PHE A 152 -0.68 12.93 10.37
C PHE A 152 -1.41 14.25 10.10
N GLU A 153 -2.67 14.21 9.69
CA GLU A 153 -3.46 15.40 9.40
C GLU A 153 -4.61 15.55 10.41
N GLU A 154 -4.63 16.68 11.10
CA GLU A 154 -5.66 17.01 12.11
C GLU A 154 -7.05 17.26 11.51
N ASN A 155 -7.14 17.55 10.20
CA ASN A 155 -8.38 17.80 9.48
C ASN A 155 -8.71 16.62 8.59
N ASN A 156 -9.57 15.76 9.04
CA ASN A 156 -10.08 14.54 8.42
C ASN A 156 -10.86 14.80 7.10
N LEU A 157 -10.16 15.19 6.03
CA LEU A 157 -10.77 15.42 4.73
C LEU A 157 -11.17 14.12 3.99
N PHE A 158 -10.81 12.95 4.52
CA PHE A 158 -10.98 11.65 3.85
C PHE A 158 -11.92 10.67 4.53
N LEU A 159 -12.33 10.93 5.75
CA LEU A 159 -13.31 10.10 6.45
C LEU A 159 -14.61 10.87 6.60
N PRO A 160 -15.78 10.25 6.36
CA PRO A 160 -17.03 10.78 6.86
C PRO A 160 -16.88 10.96 8.37
N GLU A 161 -17.33 12.11 8.89
CA GLU A 161 -17.12 12.52 10.28
C GLU A 161 -17.67 11.54 11.33
N SER A 162 -18.46 10.52 10.93
CA SER A 162 -19.24 9.72 11.88
C SER A 162 -18.73 8.30 12.17
N GLU A 163 -17.87 7.68 11.33
CA GLU A 163 -17.75 6.21 11.43
C GLU A 163 -16.32 5.65 11.49
N GLY A 164 -15.31 6.38 11.04
CA GLY A 164 -13.90 5.94 11.11
C GLY A 164 -13.25 6.17 12.47
N LEU A 165 -13.89 6.98 13.31
CA LEU A 165 -13.38 7.44 14.60
C LEU A 165 -13.74 6.52 15.76
N GLU A 166 -14.67 5.59 15.62
CA GLU A 166 -15.04 4.72 16.75
C GLU A 166 -13.86 3.91 17.27
N HIS A 167 -12.93 3.50 16.41
CA HIS A 167 -11.69 2.84 16.86
C HIS A 167 -10.56 3.82 17.21
N GLN A 168 -10.54 5.01 16.63
CA GLN A 168 -9.58 6.05 17.04
C GLN A 168 -10.01 6.72 18.35
N SER A 169 -11.30 6.78 18.66
CA SER A 169 -11.79 7.28 19.97
C SER A 169 -11.39 6.37 21.12
N GLU A 170 -11.12 5.09 20.86
CA GLU A 170 -10.54 4.17 21.85
C GLU A 170 -9.02 4.39 22.06
N LEU A 171 -8.36 5.06 21.10
CA LEU A 171 -6.95 5.41 21.23
C LEU A 171 -6.82 6.77 21.92
N SER A 172 -6.15 6.79 23.06
CA SER A 172 -5.80 8.07 23.69
C SER A 172 -4.95 8.92 22.75
N PRO A 173 -5.03 10.27 22.79
CA PRO A 173 -4.19 11.16 21.99
C PRO A 173 -2.69 10.83 22.06
N ASN A 174 -2.22 10.37 23.22
CA ASN A 174 -0.84 9.92 23.42
C ASN A 174 -0.51 8.68 22.57
N LYS A 175 -1.45 7.75 22.42
CA LYS A 175 -1.26 6.53 21.62
C LYS A 175 -1.21 6.86 20.13
N ILE A 176 -2.07 7.76 19.67
CA ILE A 176 -2.04 8.26 18.27
C ILE A 176 -0.71 8.95 17.97
N SER A 177 -0.23 9.79 18.88
CA SER A 177 1.08 10.45 18.72
C SER A 177 2.23 9.42 18.66
N GLN A 178 2.19 8.36 19.47
CA GLN A 178 3.19 7.29 19.45
C GLN A 178 3.18 6.51 18.11
N LEU A 179 2.01 6.24 17.56
CA LEU A 179 1.89 5.59 16.25
C LEU A 179 2.62 6.39 15.15
N GLY A 180 2.40 7.70 15.12
CA GLY A 180 3.10 8.59 14.20
C GLY A 180 4.61 8.61 14.42
N VAL A 181 5.05 8.62 15.66
CA VAL A 181 6.48 8.59 16.02
C VAL A 181 7.16 7.29 15.60
N ASN A 182 6.46 6.16 15.65
CA ASN A 182 7.03 4.85 15.32
C ASN A 182 7.03 4.53 13.84
N PHE A 183 6.23 5.23 13.04
CA PHE A 183 6.24 5.08 11.58
C PHE A 183 7.56 5.56 10.97
N ARG A 184 8.11 4.80 10.00
CA ARG A 184 9.39 5.11 9.33
C ARG A 184 9.24 5.32 7.83
N HIS A 185 8.86 4.29 7.09
CA HIS A 185 8.90 4.35 5.63
C HIS A 185 7.63 3.78 5.00
N LEU A 186 7.27 4.34 3.83
CA LEU A 186 6.23 3.83 2.97
C LEU A 186 6.83 3.38 1.63
N PHE A 187 6.46 2.19 1.21
CA PHE A 187 6.81 1.62 -0.08
C PHE A 187 5.51 1.27 -0.81
N THR A 188 5.19 1.97 -1.89
CA THR A 188 4.00 1.71 -2.71
C THR A 188 4.41 1.03 -4.01
N LEU A 189 3.71 -0.04 -4.36
CA LEU A 189 3.96 -0.89 -5.51
C LEU A 189 2.75 -0.83 -6.43
N GLY A 190 2.90 -0.40 -7.68
CA GLY A 190 1.80 -0.34 -8.63
C GLY A 190 0.60 0.49 -8.11
N SER A 191 0.87 1.68 -7.60
CA SER A 191 -0.12 2.44 -6.82
C SER A 191 -1.04 3.29 -7.67
N PRO A 192 -2.38 3.17 -7.52
CA PRO A 192 -3.36 4.03 -8.16
C PRO A 192 -3.66 5.32 -7.38
N ILE A 193 -2.86 5.71 -6.39
CA ILE A 193 -3.08 6.92 -5.56
C ILE A 193 -3.37 8.14 -6.44
N GLY A 194 -2.63 8.32 -7.56
CA GLY A 194 -2.84 9.43 -8.48
C GLY A 194 -4.28 9.53 -8.99
N LEU A 195 -4.93 8.40 -9.30
CA LEU A 195 -6.35 8.36 -9.68
C LEU A 195 -7.27 8.66 -8.50
N PHE A 196 -6.94 8.14 -7.33
CA PHE A 196 -7.76 8.31 -6.13
C PHE A 196 -7.75 9.73 -5.58
N LEU A 197 -6.75 10.53 -5.91
CA LEU A 197 -6.75 11.95 -5.59
C LEU A 197 -7.91 12.71 -6.26
N LEU A 198 -8.46 12.19 -7.35
CA LEU A 198 -9.65 12.75 -8.00
C LEU A 198 -10.91 12.71 -7.10
N ARG A 199 -10.95 11.86 -6.09
CA ARG A 199 -12.03 11.86 -5.07
C ARG A 199 -12.10 13.18 -4.29
N LYS A 200 -10.99 13.90 -4.20
CA LYS A 200 -10.92 15.17 -3.49
C LYS A 200 -11.46 16.31 -4.34
N GLY A 201 -12.79 16.45 -4.37
CA GLY A 201 -13.45 17.51 -5.13
C GLY A 201 -12.94 18.93 -4.83
N ASP A 202 -12.36 19.16 -3.65
CA ASP A 202 -11.79 20.45 -3.25
C ASP A 202 -10.48 20.79 -3.95
N LEU A 203 -9.77 19.79 -4.50
CA LEU A 203 -8.58 20.03 -5.31
C LEU A 203 -8.86 20.76 -6.62
N TRP A 204 -10.13 20.74 -7.07
CA TRP A 204 -10.56 21.30 -8.33
C TRP A 204 -11.42 22.55 -8.15
N LYS A 205 -11.81 22.92 -6.92
CA LYS A 205 -12.55 24.14 -6.66
C LYS A 205 -11.64 25.34 -6.94
N ASP A 206 -12.12 26.27 -7.72
CA ASP A 206 -11.47 27.57 -8.06
C ASP A 206 -10.32 27.49 -9.07
N GLY A 207 -10.20 26.44 -9.88
CA GLY A 207 -9.12 26.33 -10.87
C GLY A 207 -7.72 26.36 -10.27
N LYS A 208 -7.59 26.12 -8.96
CA LYS A 208 -6.32 26.11 -8.27
C LYS A 208 -5.54 24.84 -8.66
N LYS A 209 -4.28 25.06 -8.99
CA LYS A 209 -3.33 23.99 -9.27
C LYS A 209 -3.25 23.03 -8.07
N PHE A 210 -2.88 21.80 -8.32
CA PHE A 210 -2.62 20.66 -7.42
C PHE A 210 -1.73 20.96 -6.18
N ASN A 211 -1.59 22.21 -5.77
CA ASN A 211 -0.60 22.71 -4.82
C ASN A 211 -0.90 22.39 -3.34
N SER A 212 -1.98 21.68 -3.04
CA SER A 212 -2.46 21.56 -1.67
C SER A 212 -2.45 20.14 -1.07
N ILE A 213 -1.94 19.13 -1.80
CA ILE A 213 -1.86 17.79 -1.22
C ILE A 213 -0.63 17.71 -0.35
N LYS A 214 -0.86 17.57 0.94
CA LYS A 214 0.21 17.33 1.90
C LYS A 214 0.70 15.89 1.76
N ASN A 215 2.02 15.72 1.71
CA ASN A 215 2.62 14.41 1.84
C ASN A 215 2.42 13.89 3.26
N PRO A 216 1.73 12.74 3.49
CA PRO A 216 1.59 12.19 4.83
C PRO A 216 2.91 11.61 5.37
N VAL A 217 3.90 11.37 4.51
CA VAL A 217 5.21 10.83 4.88
C VAL A 217 6.22 11.96 4.96
N ASN A 218 6.18 12.72 6.05
CA ASN A 218 7.13 13.82 6.30
C ASN A 218 8.12 13.44 7.40
N ASP A 219 9.33 13.98 7.31
CA ASP A 219 10.30 13.90 8.39
C ASP A 219 9.76 14.56 9.66
N ASP A 220 10.07 13.98 10.80
CA ASP A 220 9.85 14.61 12.09
C ASP A 220 11.19 15.20 12.56
N ILE A 221 11.43 16.46 12.19
CA ILE A 221 12.71 17.15 12.42
C ILE A 221 12.97 17.30 13.93
N GLU A 222 11.93 17.59 14.72
CA GLU A 222 12.05 17.78 16.18
C GLU A 222 12.50 16.49 16.87
N LYS A 223 12.07 15.35 16.39
CA LYS A 223 12.41 14.03 16.90
C LYS A 223 13.56 13.36 16.16
N GLY A 224 14.13 14.03 15.15
CA GLY A 224 15.22 13.48 14.36
C GLY A 224 14.83 12.26 13.50
N ILE A 225 13.52 12.09 13.21
CA ILE A 225 13.02 10.95 12.44
C ILE A 225 13.00 11.29 10.97
N LYS A 226 13.77 10.55 10.19
CA LYS A 226 13.72 10.60 8.72
C LYS A 226 12.73 9.57 8.20
N ARG A 227 11.89 9.99 7.25
CA ARG A 227 10.91 9.15 6.60
C ARG A 227 11.11 9.17 5.09
N THR A 228 10.90 8.03 4.46
CA THR A 228 11.04 7.89 3.01
C THR A 228 9.77 7.26 2.45
N TRP A 229 9.31 7.79 1.33
CA TRP A 229 8.27 7.17 0.53
C TRP A 229 8.87 6.82 -0.83
N LEU A 230 9.09 5.52 -1.13
CA LEU A 230 9.40 5.06 -2.48
C LEU A 230 8.12 4.58 -3.15
N ASN A 231 7.85 5.13 -4.32
CA ASN A 231 6.72 4.74 -5.14
C ASN A 231 7.25 4.00 -6.38
N PHE A 232 7.06 2.69 -6.41
CA PHE A 232 7.48 1.84 -7.52
C PHE A 232 6.37 1.76 -8.56
N TYR A 233 6.71 2.10 -9.79
CA TYR A 233 5.77 2.05 -10.92
C TYR A 233 6.44 1.47 -12.17
N ASP A 234 5.64 0.83 -13.02
CA ASP A 234 6.02 0.36 -14.34
C ASP A 234 5.17 1.11 -15.38
N GLU A 235 5.77 1.58 -16.47
CA GLU A 235 5.06 2.30 -17.53
C GLU A 235 4.04 1.42 -18.27
N GLN A 236 4.17 0.08 -18.18
CA GLN A 236 3.22 -0.87 -18.71
C GLN A 236 2.03 -1.13 -17.77
N ASP A 237 2.15 -0.73 -16.51
CA ASP A 237 1.08 -0.83 -15.52
C ASP A 237 0.12 0.36 -15.64
N VAL A 238 -1.03 0.11 -16.26
CA VAL A 238 -2.02 1.16 -16.60
C VAL A 238 -2.67 1.84 -15.40
N ILE A 239 -2.53 1.30 -14.20
CA ILE A 239 -3.09 1.89 -12.99
C ILE A 239 -2.04 2.44 -12.02
N ALA A 240 -0.76 2.19 -12.27
CA ALA A 240 0.33 2.76 -11.50
C ALA A 240 0.66 4.19 -11.96
N TYR A 241 0.80 5.09 -11.02
CA TYR A 241 1.09 6.49 -11.30
C TYR A 241 2.36 6.97 -10.59
N PRO A 242 3.21 7.75 -11.29
CA PRO A 242 4.24 8.53 -10.61
C PRO A 242 3.59 9.54 -9.66
N LEU A 243 4.12 9.64 -8.45
CA LEU A 243 3.53 10.42 -7.36
C LEU A 243 4.38 11.60 -6.93
N GLU A 244 5.69 11.57 -7.16
CA GLU A 244 6.64 12.57 -6.69
C GLU A 244 6.21 14.01 -6.98
N LYS A 245 5.81 14.28 -8.23
CA LYS A 245 5.36 15.61 -8.65
C LYS A 245 3.97 15.99 -8.11
N LEU A 246 3.16 15.04 -7.70
CA LEU A 246 1.83 15.31 -7.16
C LEU A 246 1.89 15.82 -5.71
N PHE A 247 2.92 15.45 -4.96
CA PHE A 247 3.07 15.78 -3.54
C PHE A 247 4.19 16.79 -3.25
N SER A 248 5.19 16.91 -4.11
CA SER A 248 6.34 17.81 -3.90
C SER A 248 6.04 19.30 -4.12
N LEU A 249 4.81 19.66 -4.49
CA LEU A 249 4.44 21.02 -4.89
C LEU A 249 4.06 21.94 -3.72
N ASN A 250 4.23 21.53 -2.47
CA ASN A 250 3.96 22.40 -1.31
C ASN A 250 5.24 23.12 -0.85
N PRO A 251 5.42 24.41 -1.17
CA PRO A 251 6.65 25.15 -0.86
C PRO A 251 6.83 25.44 0.64
N THR A 252 5.85 25.18 1.49
CA THR A 252 5.86 25.56 2.91
C THR A 252 6.26 24.46 3.87
N ARG A 253 6.53 23.22 3.39
CA ARG A 253 6.97 22.12 4.24
C ARG A 253 8.31 21.56 3.77
N PRO A 254 9.21 21.23 4.72
CA PRO A 254 10.40 20.47 4.39
C PRO A 254 9.92 19.14 3.78
N GLN A 255 10.35 18.89 2.56
CA GLN A 255 9.93 17.78 1.73
C GLN A 255 10.27 16.47 2.42
N GLY A 256 9.25 15.75 2.87
CA GLY A 256 9.40 14.30 3.04
C GLY A 256 9.74 13.75 1.65
N SER A 257 10.74 12.91 1.56
CA SER A 257 11.22 12.43 0.27
C SER A 257 10.27 11.39 -0.32
N ILE A 258 9.37 11.84 -1.20
CA ILE A 258 8.77 10.92 -2.16
C ILE A 258 9.75 10.77 -3.31
N LYS A 259 10.05 9.55 -3.68
CA LYS A 259 10.85 9.23 -4.86
C LYS A 259 10.10 8.21 -5.70
N ASP A 260 9.82 8.56 -6.94
CA ASP A 260 9.33 7.61 -7.93
C ASP A 260 10.47 6.73 -8.42
N VAL A 261 10.28 5.42 -8.44
CA VAL A 261 11.23 4.42 -8.90
C VAL A 261 10.59 3.65 -10.05
N LEU A 262 11.08 3.91 -11.26
CA LEU A 262 10.68 3.15 -12.44
C LEU A 262 11.29 1.75 -12.37
N VAL A 263 10.44 0.74 -12.49
CA VAL A 263 10.83 -0.68 -12.52
C VAL A 263 10.24 -1.35 -13.75
N ASN A 264 10.81 -2.47 -14.16
CA ASN A 264 10.25 -3.30 -15.23
C ASN A 264 9.71 -4.58 -14.59
N THR A 265 8.39 -4.74 -14.60
CA THR A 265 7.70 -5.89 -14.00
C THR A 265 7.10 -6.82 -15.05
N GLY A 266 6.93 -6.39 -16.30
CA GLY A 266 6.36 -7.23 -17.35
C GLY A 266 6.15 -6.52 -18.69
N TRP A 267 5.51 -7.22 -19.62
CA TRP A 267 5.26 -6.73 -20.98
C TRP A 267 3.79 -6.37 -21.23
N PHE A 268 2.88 -6.81 -20.35
CA PHE A 268 1.44 -6.60 -20.51
C PHE A 268 0.87 -5.96 -19.23
N ALA A 269 -0.09 -5.07 -19.41
CA ALA A 269 -0.68 -4.26 -18.37
C ALA A 269 -1.05 -5.03 -17.08
N VAL A 270 -1.64 -6.20 -17.19
CA VAL A 270 -2.06 -7.02 -16.02
C VAL A 270 -0.87 -7.70 -15.36
N ASP A 271 0.04 -8.24 -16.16
CA ASP A 271 1.26 -8.89 -15.69
C ASP A 271 2.16 -7.88 -14.97
N SER A 272 2.32 -6.69 -15.57
CA SER A 272 3.10 -5.61 -14.99
C SER A 272 2.56 -5.19 -13.64
N HIS A 273 1.24 -5.19 -13.46
CA HIS A 273 0.61 -4.81 -12.20
C HIS A 273 0.88 -5.80 -11.05
N THR A 274 1.07 -7.07 -11.33
CA THR A 274 1.15 -8.11 -10.29
C THR A 274 2.56 -8.50 -9.89
N ARG A 275 3.57 -8.26 -10.71
CA ARG A 275 4.94 -8.77 -10.52
C ARG A 275 5.88 -7.88 -9.70
N TYR A 276 5.40 -6.85 -9.07
CA TYR A 276 6.23 -6.03 -8.17
C TYR A 276 6.83 -6.86 -7.02
N TRP A 277 6.09 -7.87 -6.54
CA TRP A 277 6.51 -8.74 -5.45
C TRP A 277 7.74 -9.61 -5.78
N GLU A 278 7.95 -9.88 -7.07
CA GLU A 278 9.07 -10.69 -7.57
C GLU A 278 10.24 -9.83 -8.07
N ASN A 279 10.06 -8.50 -8.11
CA ASN A 279 11.02 -7.62 -8.74
C ASN A 279 12.25 -7.37 -7.84
N GLN A 280 13.42 -7.78 -8.34
CA GLN A 280 14.67 -7.66 -7.60
C GLN A 280 15.07 -6.19 -7.34
N GLN A 281 14.78 -5.26 -8.25
CA GLN A 281 15.09 -3.84 -8.05
C GLN A 281 14.27 -3.27 -6.90
N VAL A 282 12.98 -3.65 -6.77
CA VAL A 282 12.12 -3.28 -5.63
C VAL A 282 12.78 -3.73 -4.32
N ALA A 283 13.24 -4.98 -4.25
CA ALA A 283 13.87 -5.50 -3.05
C ALA A 283 15.18 -4.77 -2.69
N VAL A 284 16.00 -4.44 -3.70
CA VAL A 284 17.25 -3.70 -3.50
C VAL A 284 17.01 -2.29 -2.97
N GLU A 285 16.11 -1.52 -3.58
CA GLU A 285 15.81 -0.15 -3.16
C GLU A 285 15.21 -0.12 -1.74
N ILE A 286 14.29 -1.05 -1.42
CA ILE A 286 13.75 -1.16 -0.07
C ILE A 286 14.87 -1.48 0.94
N SER A 287 15.73 -2.45 0.64
CA SER A 287 16.83 -2.82 1.55
C SER A 287 17.79 -1.66 1.81
N GLN A 288 18.06 -0.81 0.81
CA GLN A 288 18.91 0.39 0.96
C GLN A 288 18.29 1.41 1.93
N VAL A 289 16.97 1.62 1.84
CA VAL A 289 16.28 2.52 2.77
C VAL A 289 16.33 1.97 4.20
N LEU A 290 16.13 0.66 4.37
CA LEU A 290 16.21 0.01 5.69
C LEU A 290 17.62 0.09 6.29
N LEU A 291 18.66 0.10 5.48
CA LEU A 291 20.05 0.30 5.91
C LEU A 291 20.32 1.72 6.40
N GLY A 292 19.75 2.72 5.75
CA GLY A 292 19.93 4.12 6.10
C GLY A 292 19.16 4.57 7.34
N GLY A 293 18.22 3.76 7.83
CA GLY A 293 17.35 4.04 8.97
C GLY A 293 17.62 3.18 10.22
N ALA A 294 18.65 2.33 10.17
CA ALA A 294 19.02 1.44 11.27
C ALA A 294 20.02 2.10 12.24
#